data_736559f768e3f4a037136a1efb705021
#
_entry.id   736559f768e3f4a037136a1efb705021
#
_cell.length_a   1.000
_cell.length_b   1.000
_cell.length_c   1.000
_cell.angle_alpha   90.00
_cell.angle_beta   90.00
_cell.angle_gamma   90.00
#
_symmetry.space_group_name_H-M   'P 1'
#
loop_
_entity.id
_entity.type
_entity.pdbx_description
1 polymer ?
#
loop_
_entity_poly.entity_id
_entity_poly.type
_entity_poly.pdbx_seq_one_letter_code
_entity_poly.pdbx_strand_id
1 'polypeptide(L)'
;DIWWHDIVDRQSAEHTAQGFDSEHPLFILYTSGTTAKPKGIFHTTGGYLTQAAYTHRIVFDIKPETDVYWCTADVGWITGHSYIVYGPLMNGATQVMYEGTPDTPHKGRIFELIEKYGVTILYTAPTLIRTWMKWGDEFPNKFNLSSLRLLGSVGEPINPEAWMWYREVIGGNRCPIVDTWWQTETGGIMISPLPGVTATKPGSAMTAIPGISAVVVDDNANPVAKGHGGFLILDKPWPGMLRGVWGEDERYKETYWSRFKGIYFAGDGAKLDKDGAIW
;
A
#
# COMPACT_ATOMS: atom_id res chain seq x y z
N ASP A 1 -5.01 -32.75 -12.08
CA ASP A 1 -4.44 -31.89 -11.05
C ASP A 1 -3.26 -32.60 -10.41
N ILE A 2 -2.25 -31.83 -10.00
CA ILE A 2 -1.09 -32.33 -9.27
C ILE A 2 -1.07 -31.62 -7.93
N TRP A 3 -0.92 -32.37 -6.85
CA TRP A 3 -0.83 -31.82 -5.51
C TRP A 3 0.49 -31.09 -5.29
N TRP A 4 0.44 -29.95 -4.61
CA TRP A 4 1.62 -29.14 -4.29
C TRP A 4 2.73 -29.97 -3.63
N HIS A 5 2.41 -30.77 -2.62
CA HIS A 5 3.36 -31.61 -1.91
C HIS A 5 4.03 -32.65 -2.80
N ASP A 6 3.33 -33.20 -3.79
CA ASP A 6 3.89 -34.17 -4.74
C ASP A 6 5.01 -33.58 -5.61
N ILE A 7 4.98 -32.25 -5.80
CA ILE A 7 5.99 -31.53 -6.58
C ILE A 7 7.10 -31.03 -5.68
N VAL A 8 6.75 -30.35 -4.57
CA VAL A 8 7.70 -29.60 -3.76
C VAL A 8 8.56 -30.50 -2.90
N ASP A 9 8.00 -31.55 -2.28
CA ASP A 9 8.73 -32.43 -1.36
C ASP A 9 9.88 -33.20 -2.03
N ARG A 10 9.90 -33.24 -3.37
CA ARG A 10 10.96 -33.91 -4.16
C ARG A 10 12.05 -32.95 -4.63
N GLN A 11 11.91 -31.66 -4.37
CA GLN A 11 12.87 -30.68 -4.84
C GLN A 11 14.03 -30.51 -3.84
N SER A 12 15.18 -30.07 -4.36
CA SER A 12 16.30 -29.67 -3.51
C SER A 12 15.90 -28.47 -2.66
N ALA A 13 16.30 -28.47 -1.39
CA ALA A 13 16.21 -27.31 -0.52
C ALA A 13 17.41 -26.36 -0.72
N GLU A 14 18.42 -26.76 -1.50
CA GLU A 14 19.56 -25.91 -1.81
C GLU A 14 19.25 -24.99 -2.98
N HIS A 15 19.41 -23.69 -2.77
CA HIS A 15 19.30 -22.65 -3.78
C HIS A 15 20.37 -21.59 -3.58
N THR A 16 21.08 -21.26 -4.65
CA THR A 16 22.03 -20.15 -4.65
C THR A 16 21.41 -18.96 -5.37
N ALA A 17 21.21 -17.85 -4.65
CA ALA A 17 20.73 -16.62 -5.25
C ALA A 17 21.74 -16.07 -6.27
N GLN A 18 21.25 -15.70 -7.45
CA GLN A 18 22.05 -15.08 -8.50
C GLN A 18 21.88 -13.57 -8.48
N GLY A 19 22.98 -12.83 -8.70
CA GLY A 19 22.94 -11.38 -8.88
C GLY A 19 22.42 -11.03 -10.28
N PHE A 20 21.55 -10.04 -10.35
CA PHE A 20 21.02 -9.46 -11.59
C PHE A 20 21.32 -7.96 -11.64
N ASP A 21 21.29 -7.39 -12.83
CA ASP A 21 21.32 -5.96 -13.03
C ASP A 21 20.10 -5.30 -12.34
N SER A 22 20.26 -4.09 -11.82
CA SER A 22 19.17 -3.37 -11.13
C SER A 22 17.98 -3.07 -12.04
N GLU A 23 18.17 -2.97 -13.35
CA GLU A 23 17.12 -2.81 -14.34
C GLU A 23 16.62 -4.16 -14.92
N HIS A 24 17.08 -5.29 -14.38
CA HIS A 24 16.53 -6.59 -14.76
C HIS A 24 15.03 -6.66 -14.45
N PRO A 25 14.19 -7.16 -15.38
CA PRO A 25 12.76 -7.34 -15.15
C PRO A 25 12.48 -8.14 -13.88
N LEU A 26 11.57 -7.61 -13.03
CA LEU A 26 11.14 -8.29 -11.82
C LEU A 26 9.78 -8.95 -12.00
N PHE A 27 8.79 -8.17 -12.43
CA PHE A 27 7.46 -8.67 -12.72
C PHE A 27 6.69 -7.74 -13.67
N ILE A 28 5.61 -8.28 -14.21
CA ILE A 28 4.56 -7.56 -14.94
C ILE A 28 3.25 -7.80 -14.22
N LEU A 29 2.57 -6.73 -13.83
CA LEU A 29 1.25 -6.81 -13.20
C LEU A 29 0.22 -6.10 -14.05
N TYR A 30 -0.82 -6.83 -14.44
CA TYR A 30 -1.90 -6.27 -15.25
C TYR A 30 -2.91 -5.54 -14.37
N THR A 31 -3.21 -4.30 -14.75
CA THR A 31 -4.24 -3.47 -14.11
C THR A 31 -5.39 -3.21 -15.08
N SER A 32 -6.60 -3.03 -14.55
CA SER A 32 -7.73 -2.53 -15.33
C SER A 32 -7.43 -1.10 -15.80
N GLY A 33 -7.23 -0.91 -17.10
CA GLY A 33 -7.07 0.44 -17.66
C GLY A 33 -8.42 1.16 -17.74
N THR A 34 -8.39 2.49 -17.86
CA THR A 34 -9.56 3.32 -18.22
C THR A 34 -10.12 2.97 -19.61
N THR A 35 -9.35 2.30 -20.43
CA THR A 35 -9.74 1.68 -21.70
C THR A 35 -9.96 0.19 -21.47
N ALA A 36 -10.82 -0.46 -22.27
CA ALA A 36 -11.21 -1.86 -22.10
C ALA A 36 -10.06 -2.89 -22.05
N LYS A 37 -8.84 -2.52 -22.47
CA LYS A 37 -7.67 -3.39 -22.49
C LYS A 37 -6.82 -3.20 -21.24
N PRO A 38 -6.53 -4.25 -20.45
CA PRO A 38 -5.62 -4.19 -19.31
C PRO A 38 -4.23 -3.68 -19.70
N LYS A 39 -3.54 -3.01 -18.77
CA LYS A 39 -2.15 -2.53 -18.91
C LYS A 39 -1.21 -3.43 -18.11
N GLY A 40 -0.20 -4.00 -18.76
CA GLY A 40 0.86 -4.74 -18.07
C GLY A 40 1.92 -3.78 -17.50
N ILE A 41 1.76 -3.39 -16.26
CA ILE A 41 2.72 -2.51 -15.58
C ILE A 41 4.01 -3.28 -15.30
N PHE A 42 5.12 -2.74 -15.79
CA PHE A 42 6.42 -3.37 -15.76
C PHE A 42 7.34 -2.70 -14.74
N HIS A 43 7.88 -3.51 -13.82
CA HIS A 43 8.86 -3.09 -12.81
C HIS A 43 10.17 -3.85 -12.93
N THR A 44 11.26 -3.18 -12.52
CA THR A 44 12.62 -3.74 -12.46
C THR A 44 13.09 -3.95 -11.03
N THR A 45 14.09 -4.80 -10.85
CA THR A 45 14.51 -5.32 -9.54
C THR A 45 14.98 -4.23 -8.57
N GLY A 46 16.03 -3.50 -8.92
CA GLY A 46 16.72 -2.63 -7.97
C GLY A 46 15.87 -1.48 -7.47
N GLY A 47 15.25 -0.73 -8.38
CA GLY A 47 14.44 0.42 -8.03
C GLY A 47 13.18 0.05 -7.24
N TYR A 48 12.46 -0.98 -7.70
CA TYR A 48 11.26 -1.44 -7.03
C TYR A 48 11.54 -1.99 -5.62
N LEU A 49 12.55 -2.86 -5.47
CA LEU A 49 12.91 -3.42 -4.16
C LEU A 49 13.36 -2.33 -3.19
N THR A 50 14.14 -1.35 -3.65
CA THR A 50 14.54 -0.19 -2.83
C THR A 50 13.32 0.57 -2.33
N GLN A 51 12.36 0.86 -3.22
CA GLN A 51 11.13 1.58 -2.86
C GLN A 51 10.27 0.78 -1.88
N ALA A 52 10.04 -0.51 -2.14
CA ALA A 52 9.23 -1.36 -1.29
C ALA A 52 9.86 -1.50 0.11
N ALA A 53 11.16 -1.75 0.21
CA ALA A 53 11.86 -1.85 1.48
C ALA A 53 11.84 -0.53 2.27
N TYR A 54 12.18 0.58 1.61
CA TYR A 54 12.21 1.90 2.23
C TYR A 54 10.85 2.30 2.79
N THR A 55 9.81 2.22 1.95
CA THR A 55 8.47 2.66 2.34
C THR A 55 7.86 1.77 3.40
N HIS A 56 8.04 0.46 3.30
CA HIS A 56 7.61 -0.48 4.33
C HIS A 56 8.27 -0.15 5.69
N ARG A 57 9.57 0.15 5.68
CA ARG A 57 10.31 0.47 6.92
C ARG A 57 9.82 1.77 7.56
N ILE A 58 9.71 2.87 6.79
CA ILE A 58 9.44 4.18 7.38
C ILE A 58 7.95 4.43 7.66
N VAL A 59 7.05 3.96 6.78
CA VAL A 59 5.61 4.18 6.94
C VAL A 59 5.05 3.32 8.07
N PHE A 60 5.52 2.09 8.21
CA PHE A 60 5.08 1.21 9.31
C PHE A 60 6.00 1.25 10.54
N ASP A 61 7.07 2.06 10.50
CA ASP A 61 8.04 2.14 11.61
C ASP A 61 8.46 0.73 12.08
N ILE A 62 8.79 -0.13 11.11
CA ILE A 62 9.04 -1.56 11.35
C ILE A 62 10.23 -1.79 12.27
N LYS A 63 10.01 -2.61 13.28
CA LYS A 63 11.00 -3.14 14.21
C LYS A 63 11.04 -4.67 14.08
N PRO A 64 11.89 -5.21 13.21
CA PRO A 64 11.87 -6.64 12.83
C PRO A 64 11.93 -7.60 14.01
N GLU A 65 12.60 -7.19 15.09
CA GLU A 65 12.82 -8.02 16.27
C GLU A 65 11.56 -8.20 17.12
N THR A 66 10.59 -7.29 17.02
CA THR A 66 9.44 -7.25 17.92
C THR A 66 8.08 -7.17 17.23
N ASP A 67 8.07 -6.74 15.97
CA ASP A 67 6.82 -6.58 15.24
C ASP A 67 6.34 -7.87 14.60
N VAL A 68 5.03 -8.07 14.66
CA VAL A 68 4.28 -9.00 13.83
C VAL A 68 3.39 -8.17 12.90
N TYR A 69 3.77 -8.12 11.66
CA TYR A 69 3.09 -7.34 10.63
C TYR A 69 2.01 -8.17 9.91
N TRP A 70 0.88 -7.57 9.62
CA TRP A 70 -0.14 -8.22 8.81
C TRP A 70 -0.74 -7.25 7.79
N CYS A 71 -0.51 -7.53 6.52
CA CYS A 71 -1.24 -6.94 5.40
C CYS A 71 -2.32 -7.92 4.94
N THR A 72 -3.59 -7.51 4.93
CA THR A 72 -4.73 -8.35 4.56
C THR A 72 -5.07 -8.33 3.07
N ALA A 73 -4.25 -7.66 2.26
CA ALA A 73 -4.46 -7.60 0.82
C ALA A 73 -4.25 -8.98 0.16
N ASP A 74 -4.89 -9.16 -0.98
CA ASP A 74 -4.64 -10.32 -1.84
C ASP A 74 -3.27 -10.18 -2.53
N VAL A 75 -2.50 -11.26 -2.58
CA VAL A 75 -1.17 -11.30 -3.20
C VAL A 75 -1.21 -11.05 -4.72
N GLY A 76 -2.35 -11.23 -5.36
CA GLY A 76 -2.57 -10.93 -6.77
C GLY A 76 -2.63 -9.44 -7.11
N TRP A 77 -2.76 -8.56 -6.12
CA TRP A 77 -2.71 -7.11 -6.28
C TRP A 77 -1.33 -6.54 -5.96
N ILE A 78 -1.05 -5.33 -6.44
CA ILE A 78 0.24 -4.67 -6.17
C ILE A 78 0.51 -4.50 -4.66
N THR A 79 -0.53 -4.31 -3.85
CA THR A 79 -0.37 -4.23 -2.39
C THR A 79 0.20 -5.52 -1.83
N GLY A 80 -0.24 -6.67 -2.33
CA GLY A 80 0.34 -7.96 -1.96
C GLY A 80 1.80 -8.09 -2.40
N HIS A 81 2.13 -7.67 -3.62
CA HIS A 81 3.53 -7.67 -4.09
C HIS A 81 4.41 -6.81 -3.19
N SER A 82 4.07 -5.53 -3.01
CA SER A 82 4.94 -4.59 -2.30
C SER A 82 4.96 -4.82 -0.78
N TYR A 83 3.81 -5.18 -0.17
CA TYR A 83 3.65 -5.17 1.29
C TYR A 83 3.22 -6.50 1.91
N ILE A 84 3.25 -7.59 1.15
CA ILE A 84 3.26 -8.96 1.69
C ILE A 84 4.57 -9.65 1.28
N VAL A 85 4.95 -9.56 0.00
CA VAL A 85 6.14 -10.29 -0.49
C VAL A 85 7.40 -9.47 -0.29
N TYR A 86 7.58 -8.37 -1.05
CA TYR A 86 8.90 -7.73 -1.15
C TYR A 86 9.28 -6.88 0.05
N GLY A 87 8.44 -5.94 0.48
CA GLY A 87 8.76 -5.03 1.58
C GLY A 87 9.05 -5.72 2.90
N PRO A 88 8.16 -6.60 3.38
CA PRO A 88 8.37 -7.33 4.63
C PRO A 88 9.60 -8.24 4.60
N LEU A 89 9.79 -9.02 3.54
CA LEU A 89 10.94 -9.93 3.41
C LEU A 89 12.27 -9.18 3.32
N MET A 90 12.32 -8.08 2.58
CA MET A 90 13.49 -7.21 2.50
C MET A 90 13.89 -6.59 3.85
N ASN A 91 12.92 -6.35 4.72
CA ASN A 91 13.15 -5.81 6.06
C ASN A 91 13.28 -6.88 7.16
N GLY A 92 13.25 -8.16 6.82
CA GLY A 92 13.32 -9.26 7.80
C GLY A 92 12.14 -9.27 8.79
N ALA A 93 10.97 -8.76 8.38
CA ALA A 93 9.82 -8.64 9.25
C ALA A 93 9.12 -10.00 9.44
N THR A 94 8.70 -10.30 10.67
CA THR A 94 7.74 -11.37 10.92
C THR A 94 6.37 -10.93 10.44
N GLN A 95 5.69 -11.78 9.67
CA GLN A 95 4.37 -11.44 9.15
C GLN A 95 3.39 -12.60 9.20
N VAL A 96 2.11 -12.24 9.27
CA VAL A 96 1.01 -13.18 9.11
C VAL A 96 0.65 -13.29 7.62
N MET A 97 0.60 -14.50 7.10
CA MET A 97 -0.01 -14.84 5.82
C MET A 97 -1.26 -15.66 6.08
N TYR A 98 -2.37 -15.22 5.52
CA TYR A 98 -3.67 -15.82 5.75
C TYR A 98 -4.35 -16.20 4.44
N GLU A 99 -4.67 -17.49 4.30
CA GLU A 99 -5.50 -17.99 3.22
C GLU A 99 -6.93 -18.17 3.72
N GLY A 100 -7.84 -17.33 3.28
CA GLY A 100 -9.23 -17.37 3.67
C GLY A 100 -9.96 -16.05 3.51
N THR A 101 -11.24 -16.05 3.85
CA THR A 101 -12.08 -14.85 3.86
C THR A 101 -12.18 -14.27 5.27
N PRO A 102 -12.50 -12.97 5.42
CA PRO A 102 -12.49 -12.31 6.73
C PRO A 102 -13.59 -12.80 7.67
N ASP A 103 -14.59 -13.52 7.17
CA ASP A 103 -15.76 -13.99 7.90
C ASP A 103 -15.83 -15.52 8.08
N THR A 104 -14.84 -16.25 7.63
CA THR A 104 -14.81 -17.71 7.72
C THR A 104 -13.74 -18.19 8.73
N PRO A 105 -14.09 -19.03 9.70
CA PRO A 105 -15.38 -19.67 9.96
C PRO A 105 -16.41 -18.77 10.67
N HIS A 106 -16.04 -17.55 11.09
CA HIS A 106 -16.91 -16.59 11.74
C HIS A 106 -16.40 -15.15 11.57
N LYS A 107 -17.29 -14.15 11.71
CA LYS A 107 -16.98 -12.71 11.52
C LYS A 107 -15.88 -12.15 12.45
N GLY A 108 -15.53 -12.83 13.51
CA GLY A 108 -14.43 -12.47 14.41
C GLY A 108 -13.06 -13.01 14.00
N ARG A 109 -12.96 -13.72 12.87
CA ARG A 109 -11.74 -14.47 12.49
C ARG A 109 -10.49 -13.60 12.42
N ILE A 110 -10.57 -12.43 11.85
CA ILE A 110 -9.43 -11.52 11.75
C ILE A 110 -8.94 -11.09 13.14
N PHE A 111 -9.85 -10.75 14.03
CA PHE A 111 -9.54 -10.32 15.40
C PHE A 111 -8.97 -11.47 16.25
N GLU A 112 -9.49 -12.68 16.06
CA GLU A 112 -8.93 -13.90 16.66
C GLU A 112 -7.47 -14.12 16.24
N LEU A 113 -7.14 -13.91 14.97
CA LEU A 113 -5.77 -14.05 14.46
C LEU A 113 -4.85 -12.96 15.00
N ILE A 114 -5.35 -11.73 15.13
CA ILE A 114 -4.59 -10.62 15.76
C ILE A 114 -4.21 -11.01 17.19
N GLU A 115 -5.18 -11.45 18.00
CA GLU A 115 -4.93 -11.88 19.37
C GLU A 115 -3.97 -13.07 19.41
N LYS A 116 -4.27 -14.12 18.63
CA LYS A 116 -3.51 -15.38 18.64
C LYS A 116 -2.04 -15.22 18.29
N TYR A 117 -1.73 -14.37 17.30
CA TYR A 117 -0.36 -14.18 16.81
C TYR A 117 0.29 -12.89 17.31
N GLY A 118 -0.39 -12.12 18.15
CA GLY A 118 0.16 -10.88 18.68
C GLY A 118 0.47 -9.85 17.61
N VAL A 119 -0.41 -9.71 16.60
CA VAL A 119 -0.20 -8.77 15.50
C VAL A 119 -0.03 -7.35 16.04
N THR A 120 1.05 -6.69 15.66
CA THR A 120 1.38 -5.33 16.13
C THR A 120 1.03 -4.26 15.11
N ILE A 121 1.02 -4.61 13.82
CA ILE A 121 0.73 -3.71 12.71
C ILE A 121 -0.30 -4.35 11.79
N LEU A 122 -1.43 -3.66 11.57
CA LEU A 122 -2.48 -4.12 10.67
C LEU A 122 -2.65 -3.15 9.51
N TYR A 123 -2.45 -3.63 8.28
CA TYR A 123 -2.59 -2.88 7.04
C TYR A 123 -3.70 -3.48 6.18
N THR A 124 -4.77 -2.70 5.95
CA THR A 124 -5.99 -3.22 5.33
C THR A 124 -6.71 -2.20 4.47
N ALA A 125 -7.74 -2.64 3.75
CA ALA A 125 -8.53 -1.76 2.87
C ALA A 125 -9.74 -1.15 3.60
N PRO A 126 -10.13 0.10 3.28
CA PRO A 126 -11.34 0.74 3.80
C PRO A 126 -12.62 -0.07 3.60
N THR A 127 -12.73 -0.79 2.49
CA THR A 127 -13.87 -1.68 2.24
C THR A 127 -14.00 -2.75 3.33
N LEU A 128 -12.90 -3.36 3.80
CA LEU A 128 -12.94 -4.33 4.88
C LEU A 128 -13.28 -3.66 6.22
N ILE A 129 -12.75 -2.46 6.48
CA ILE A 129 -13.08 -1.67 7.68
C ILE A 129 -14.58 -1.38 7.73
N ARG A 130 -15.16 -0.88 6.63
CA ARG A 130 -16.62 -0.64 6.53
C ARG A 130 -17.44 -1.92 6.69
N THR A 131 -16.91 -3.05 6.25
CA THR A 131 -17.55 -4.35 6.44
C THR A 131 -17.59 -4.73 7.92
N TRP A 132 -16.50 -4.54 8.66
CA TRP A 132 -16.46 -4.77 10.11
C TRP A 132 -17.41 -3.83 10.86
N MET A 133 -17.44 -2.55 10.52
CA MET A 133 -18.43 -1.60 11.09
C MET A 133 -19.86 -2.11 10.90
N LYS A 134 -20.20 -2.59 9.70
CA LYS A 134 -21.52 -3.12 9.40
C LYS A 134 -21.84 -4.42 10.17
N TRP A 135 -20.84 -5.21 10.48
CA TRP A 135 -21.05 -6.44 11.28
C TRP A 135 -21.32 -6.14 12.75
N GLY A 136 -20.75 -5.05 13.30
CA GLY A 136 -20.92 -4.58 14.67
C GLY A 136 -19.69 -4.75 15.54
N ASP A 137 -19.63 -3.89 16.57
CA ASP A 137 -18.48 -3.81 17.48
C ASP A 137 -18.35 -5.04 18.40
N GLU A 138 -19.40 -5.85 18.53
CA GLU A 138 -19.38 -7.07 19.33
C GLU A 138 -18.37 -8.11 18.82
N PHE A 139 -17.96 -8.05 17.54
CA PHE A 139 -16.98 -8.98 17.00
C PHE A 139 -15.55 -8.62 17.43
N PRO A 140 -15.03 -7.42 17.19
CA PRO A 140 -13.70 -7.06 17.67
C PRO A 140 -13.60 -7.04 19.20
N ASN A 141 -14.68 -6.65 19.89
CA ASN A 141 -14.69 -6.56 21.37
C ASN A 141 -14.58 -7.92 22.09
N LYS A 142 -14.70 -9.04 21.38
CA LYS A 142 -14.49 -10.38 21.95
C LYS A 142 -13.04 -10.77 22.09
N PHE A 143 -12.12 -10.03 21.47
CA PHE A 143 -10.72 -10.38 21.37
C PHE A 143 -9.82 -9.30 21.95
N ASN A 144 -8.66 -9.69 22.42
CA ASN A 144 -7.66 -8.76 22.92
C ASN A 144 -6.82 -8.19 21.78
N LEU A 145 -7.09 -6.96 21.37
CA LEU A 145 -6.35 -6.25 20.33
C LEU A 145 -5.23 -5.35 20.87
N SER A 146 -4.83 -5.51 22.13
CA SER A 146 -3.84 -4.63 22.78
C SER A 146 -2.43 -4.75 22.20
N SER A 147 -2.12 -5.81 21.46
CA SER A 147 -0.87 -5.97 20.72
C SER A 147 -0.71 -4.97 19.58
N LEU A 148 -1.81 -4.50 18.99
CA LEU A 148 -1.76 -3.52 17.91
C LEU A 148 -1.14 -2.20 18.40
N ARG A 149 -0.14 -1.71 17.67
CA ARG A 149 0.51 -0.43 17.89
C ARG A 149 0.37 0.55 16.72
N LEU A 150 0.08 0.03 15.52
CA LEU A 150 -0.08 0.81 14.30
C LEU A 150 -1.16 0.20 13.40
N LEU A 151 -1.95 1.06 12.80
CA LEU A 151 -2.95 0.71 11.80
C LEU A 151 -2.62 1.38 10.47
N GLY A 152 -3.00 0.76 9.36
CA GLY A 152 -2.83 1.35 8.05
C GLY A 152 -4.03 1.11 7.14
N SER A 153 -4.22 2.02 6.19
CA SER A 153 -5.29 2.00 5.19
C SER A 153 -4.72 2.11 3.79
N VAL A 154 -5.27 1.34 2.84
CA VAL A 154 -4.76 1.22 1.47
C VAL A 154 -5.83 0.88 0.45
N GLY A 155 -5.59 1.32 -0.80
CA GLY A 155 -6.28 0.87 -2.00
C GLY A 155 -7.46 1.73 -2.44
N GLU A 156 -8.05 2.48 -1.55
CA GLU A 156 -9.12 3.44 -1.83
C GLU A 156 -9.17 4.53 -0.75
N PRO A 157 -9.79 5.69 -1.03
CA PRO A 157 -9.99 6.70 0.01
C PRO A 157 -10.84 6.15 1.17
N ILE A 158 -10.42 6.46 2.40
CA ILE A 158 -11.20 6.15 3.59
C ILE A 158 -12.00 7.38 4.04
N ASN A 159 -13.30 7.22 4.25
CA ASN A 159 -14.13 8.30 4.79
C ASN A 159 -13.81 8.53 6.29
N PRO A 160 -13.93 9.78 6.78
CA PRO A 160 -13.60 10.12 8.17
C PRO A 160 -14.30 9.26 9.23
N GLU A 161 -15.56 8.88 9.01
CA GLU A 161 -16.30 8.03 9.93
C GLU A 161 -15.65 6.63 10.09
N ALA A 162 -15.31 5.98 8.98
CA ALA A 162 -14.64 4.68 9.01
C ALA A 162 -13.24 4.79 9.60
N TRP A 163 -12.53 5.88 9.33
CA TRP A 163 -11.22 6.14 9.91
C TRP A 163 -11.30 6.30 11.43
N MET A 164 -12.29 7.06 11.95
CA MET A 164 -12.51 7.24 13.39
C MET A 164 -12.89 5.93 14.05
N TRP A 165 -13.82 5.17 13.47
CA TRP A 165 -14.19 3.85 13.98
C TRP A 165 -12.97 2.90 14.03
N TYR A 166 -12.15 2.88 12.99
CA TYR A 166 -10.94 2.06 12.92
C TYR A 166 -9.95 2.42 14.04
N ARG A 167 -9.78 3.73 14.29
CA ARG A 167 -8.97 4.22 15.40
C ARG A 167 -9.52 3.85 16.77
N GLU A 168 -10.82 4.03 16.96
CA GLU A 168 -11.46 3.87 18.28
C GLU A 168 -11.66 2.40 18.63
N VAL A 169 -12.29 1.65 17.75
CA VAL A 169 -12.69 0.25 18.03
C VAL A 169 -11.52 -0.71 17.84
N ILE A 170 -10.81 -0.63 16.73
CA ILE A 170 -9.69 -1.56 16.47
C ILE A 170 -8.41 -1.08 17.14
N GLY A 171 -8.10 0.20 17.02
CA GLY A 171 -6.88 0.81 17.58
C GLY A 171 -6.95 1.17 19.05
N GLY A 172 -8.13 1.10 19.68
CA GLY A 172 -8.34 1.46 21.09
C GLY A 172 -7.90 2.90 21.42
N ASN A 173 -8.03 3.83 20.49
CA ASN A 173 -7.57 5.24 20.55
C ASN A 173 -6.06 5.44 20.78
N ARG A 174 -5.25 4.37 20.82
CA ARG A 174 -3.80 4.44 21.07
C ARG A 174 -2.97 4.29 19.78
N CYS A 175 -3.51 3.58 18.77
CA CYS A 175 -2.80 3.33 17.53
C CYS A 175 -2.88 4.54 16.59
N PRO A 176 -1.77 5.09 16.09
CA PRO A 176 -1.81 5.96 14.93
C PRO A 176 -2.30 5.19 13.69
N ILE A 177 -2.87 5.94 12.74
CA ILE A 177 -3.27 5.38 11.44
C ILE A 177 -2.42 6.02 10.35
N VAL A 178 -1.79 5.19 9.53
CA VAL A 178 -1.15 5.61 8.28
C VAL A 178 -2.12 5.35 7.14
N ASP A 179 -2.70 6.41 6.60
CA ASP A 179 -3.52 6.36 5.40
C ASP A 179 -2.60 6.60 4.20
N THR A 180 -2.60 5.69 3.23
CA THR A 180 -1.55 5.64 2.21
C THR A 180 -2.13 5.84 0.81
N TRP A 181 -1.52 6.74 0.03
CA TRP A 181 -1.79 6.84 -1.39
C TRP A 181 -0.58 6.36 -2.21
N TRP A 182 -0.85 5.51 -3.16
CA TRP A 182 0.09 5.00 -4.15
C TRP A 182 -0.64 4.15 -5.20
N GLN A 183 0.07 3.74 -6.23
CA GLN A 183 -0.48 3.02 -7.38
C GLN A 183 0.40 1.81 -7.73
N THR A 184 -0.12 0.91 -8.58
CA THR A 184 0.70 -0.15 -9.22
C THR A 184 1.91 0.46 -9.91
N GLU A 185 1.70 1.56 -10.60
CA GLU A 185 2.69 2.34 -11.34
C GLU A 185 3.80 2.92 -10.46
N THR A 186 3.49 3.27 -9.23
CA THR A 186 4.49 3.86 -8.32
C THR A 186 5.34 2.81 -7.61
N GLY A 187 4.91 1.55 -7.58
CA GLY A 187 5.63 0.43 -6.96
C GLY A 187 5.65 0.45 -5.43
N GLY A 188 5.24 1.54 -4.80
CA GLY A 188 5.18 1.68 -3.35
C GLY A 188 4.56 3.00 -2.94
N ILE A 189 4.40 3.21 -1.64
CA ILE A 189 3.76 4.37 -1.03
C ILE A 189 4.47 5.67 -1.41
N MET A 190 3.67 6.68 -1.80
CA MET A 190 4.13 8.01 -2.18
C MET A 190 3.72 9.07 -1.17
N ILE A 191 2.49 8.97 -0.66
CA ILE A 191 1.89 9.93 0.27
C ILE A 191 1.39 9.16 1.47
N SER A 192 1.82 9.55 2.67
CA SER A 192 1.40 8.93 3.94
C SER A 192 1.85 9.78 5.12
N PRO A 193 1.09 9.84 6.22
CA PRO A 193 1.64 10.29 7.47
C PRO A 193 2.72 9.33 7.97
N LEU A 194 3.69 9.82 8.73
CA LEU A 194 4.71 9.01 9.39
C LEU A 194 4.39 8.92 10.89
N PRO A 195 4.41 7.70 11.48
CA PRO A 195 4.11 7.50 12.90
C PRO A 195 5.03 8.33 13.81
N GLY A 196 4.44 9.03 14.77
CA GLY A 196 5.17 9.87 15.71
C GLY A 196 5.74 11.19 15.14
N VAL A 197 5.60 11.42 13.82
CA VAL A 197 6.13 12.61 13.13
C VAL A 197 5.02 13.49 12.59
N THR A 198 4.02 12.89 11.93
CA THR A 198 2.97 13.63 11.23
C THR A 198 1.66 13.60 12.02
N ALA A 199 1.09 14.78 12.31
CA ALA A 199 -0.28 14.87 12.79
C ALA A 199 -1.24 14.43 11.69
N THR A 200 -2.21 13.56 12.03
CA THR A 200 -3.12 12.95 11.06
C THR A 200 -4.47 13.66 11.00
N LYS A 201 -5.11 13.59 9.86
CA LYS A 201 -6.50 14.01 9.63
C LYS A 201 -7.29 12.82 9.09
N PRO A 202 -8.45 12.50 9.70
CA PRO A 202 -9.29 11.39 9.23
C PRO A 202 -9.63 11.52 7.74
N GLY A 203 -9.17 10.56 6.93
CA GLY A 203 -9.42 10.50 5.48
C GLY A 203 -8.39 11.19 4.60
N SER A 204 -7.31 11.75 5.17
CA SER A 204 -6.23 12.34 4.38
C SER A 204 -4.96 11.49 4.43
N ALA A 205 -4.33 11.26 3.29
CA ALA A 205 -3.00 10.67 3.21
C ALA A 205 -1.87 11.66 3.62
N MET A 206 -2.21 12.88 3.96
CA MET A 206 -1.35 13.94 4.48
C MET A 206 -0.38 14.51 3.45
N THR A 207 0.88 14.09 3.47
CA THR A 207 1.95 14.68 2.66
C THR A 207 2.81 13.60 2.01
N ALA A 208 3.53 13.99 0.96
CA ALA A 208 4.53 13.12 0.36
C ALA A 208 5.56 12.67 1.40
N ILE A 209 5.93 11.40 1.35
CA ILE A 209 6.99 10.86 2.22
C ILE A 209 8.37 11.43 1.82
N PRO A 210 9.38 11.42 2.70
CA PRO A 210 10.73 11.89 2.37
C PRO A 210 11.27 11.23 1.09
N GLY A 211 11.84 12.05 0.20
CA GLY A 211 12.36 11.59 -1.10
C GLY A 211 11.35 11.60 -2.25
N ILE A 212 10.07 11.82 -1.96
CA ILE A 212 9.00 11.91 -2.96
C ILE A 212 8.56 13.36 -3.13
N SER A 213 8.27 13.76 -4.37
CA SER A 213 7.71 15.07 -4.69
C SER A 213 6.34 14.88 -5.33
N ALA A 214 5.28 15.08 -4.53
CA ALA A 214 3.89 15.06 -4.97
C ALA A 214 3.30 16.47 -4.90
N VAL A 215 2.70 16.92 -5.98
CA VAL A 215 2.16 18.28 -6.12
C VAL A 215 0.74 18.24 -6.67
N VAL A 216 -0.14 19.09 -6.14
CA VAL A 216 -1.45 19.30 -6.72
C VAL A 216 -1.39 20.52 -7.66
N VAL A 217 -1.77 20.36 -8.92
CA VAL A 217 -1.64 21.38 -9.96
C VAL A 217 -2.95 21.66 -10.68
N ASP A 218 -3.03 22.84 -11.30
CA ASP A 218 -4.10 23.20 -12.22
C ASP A 218 -3.92 22.58 -13.63
N ASP A 219 -4.79 22.91 -14.57
CA ASP A 219 -4.72 22.43 -15.96
C ASP A 219 -3.45 22.88 -16.72
N ASN A 220 -2.75 23.89 -16.23
CA ASN A 220 -1.52 24.42 -16.82
C ASN A 220 -0.25 23.93 -16.10
N ALA A 221 -0.36 22.92 -15.24
CA ALA A 221 0.71 22.43 -14.40
C ALA A 221 1.26 23.43 -13.36
N ASN A 222 0.53 24.48 -13.02
CA ASN A 222 0.90 25.38 -11.93
C ASN A 222 0.41 24.82 -10.59
N PRO A 223 1.25 24.82 -9.53
CA PRO A 223 0.81 24.42 -8.21
C PRO A 223 -0.41 25.22 -7.73
N VAL A 224 -1.42 24.54 -7.23
CA VAL A 224 -2.60 25.18 -6.67
C VAL A 224 -2.32 25.80 -5.30
N ALA A 225 -3.02 26.88 -4.97
CA ALA A 225 -2.97 27.44 -3.63
C ALA A 225 -3.65 26.51 -2.62
N LYS A 226 -3.24 26.60 -1.34
CA LYS A 226 -3.89 25.89 -0.24
C LYS A 226 -5.39 26.18 -0.21
N GLY A 227 -6.18 25.14 0.00
CA GLY A 227 -7.64 25.18 -0.03
C GLY A 227 -8.26 24.85 -1.39
N HIS A 228 -7.45 24.62 -2.43
CA HIS A 228 -7.90 24.35 -3.80
C HIS A 228 -7.65 22.89 -4.21
N GLY A 229 -8.43 22.43 -5.18
CA GLY A 229 -8.28 21.13 -5.82
C GLY A 229 -7.63 21.23 -7.20
N GLY A 230 -7.16 20.12 -7.71
CA GLY A 230 -6.52 20.01 -9.01
C GLY A 230 -6.15 18.56 -9.32
N PHE A 231 -5.07 18.39 -10.06
CA PHE A 231 -4.54 17.09 -10.48
C PHE A 231 -3.31 16.73 -9.67
N LEU A 232 -3.24 15.48 -9.23
CA LEU A 232 -2.06 14.98 -8.54
C LEU A 232 -0.98 14.59 -9.57
N ILE A 233 0.19 15.16 -9.40
CA ILE A 233 1.38 14.83 -10.21
C ILE A 233 2.54 14.43 -9.30
N LEU A 234 3.47 13.64 -9.86
CA LEU A 234 4.80 13.41 -9.28
C LEU A 234 5.82 14.05 -10.22
N ASP A 235 6.40 15.17 -9.80
CA ASP A 235 7.24 16.02 -10.66
C ASP A 235 8.73 15.63 -10.61
N LYS A 236 9.09 14.62 -9.82
CA LYS A 236 10.45 14.07 -9.75
C LYS A 236 10.41 12.54 -9.85
N PRO A 237 11.42 11.92 -10.47
CA PRO A 237 11.52 10.47 -10.52
C PRO A 237 11.79 9.88 -9.12
N TRP A 238 11.40 8.63 -8.95
CA TRP A 238 11.64 7.84 -7.73
C TRP A 238 12.11 6.43 -8.11
N PRO A 239 12.80 5.70 -7.21
CA PRO A 239 13.40 4.41 -7.55
C PRO A 239 12.42 3.36 -8.08
N GLY A 240 11.25 3.23 -7.45
CA GLY A 240 10.22 2.24 -7.79
C GLY A 240 9.27 2.63 -8.92
N MET A 241 9.57 3.70 -9.67
CA MET A 241 8.78 4.13 -10.82
C MET A 241 8.68 3.01 -11.85
N LEU A 242 7.48 2.82 -12.43
CA LEU A 242 7.29 1.85 -13.52
C LEU A 242 8.29 2.13 -14.66
N ARG A 243 8.70 1.06 -15.34
CA ARG A 243 9.59 1.20 -16.50
C ARG A 243 8.84 1.21 -17.83
N GLY A 244 7.53 0.95 -17.81
CA GLY A 244 6.70 0.99 -19.01
C GLY A 244 5.40 0.21 -18.86
N VAL A 245 4.65 0.17 -19.95
CA VAL A 245 3.56 -0.79 -20.18
C VAL A 245 4.10 -1.85 -21.12
N TRP A 246 4.10 -3.10 -20.69
CA TRP A 246 4.74 -4.20 -21.39
C TRP A 246 4.24 -4.35 -22.84
N GLY A 247 5.18 -4.18 -23.79
CA GLY A 247 4.90 -4.25 -25.22
C GLY A 247 4.08 -3.08 -25.80
N GLU A 248 3.86 -1.99 -25.04
CA GLU A 248 3.00 -0.86 -25.46
C GLU A 248 3.63 0.50 -25.10
N ASP A 249 4.81 0.82 -25.66
CA ASP A 249 5.57 2.04 -25.34
C ASP A 249 4.80 3.34 -25.64
N GLU A 250 4.05 3.39 -26.74
CA GLU A 250 3.26 4.57 -27.07
C GLU A 250 2.10 4.76 -26.07
N ARG A 251 1.45 3.69 -25.67
CA ARG A 251 0.41 3.74 -24.64
C ARG A 251 0.96 4.20 -23.28
N TYR A 252 2.18 3.80 -22.93
CA TYR A 252 2.89 4.29 -21.74
C TYR A 252 3.07 5.82 -21.79
N LYS A 253 3.59 6.34 -22.90
CA LYS A 253 3.80 7.77 -23.09
C LYS A 253 2.49 8.56 -23.08
N GLU A 254 1.50 8.07 -23.80
CA GLU A 254 0.19 8.70 -23.87
C GLU A 254 -0.51 8.75 -22.51
N THR A 255 -0.50 7.64 -21.76
CA THR A 255 -1.22 7.54 -20.49
C THR A 255 -0.63 8.43 -19.40
N TYR A 256 0.69 8.45 -19.25
CA TYR A 256 1.32 9.04 -18.06
C TYR A 256 2.08 10.35 -18.31
N TRP A 257 2.41 10.66 -19.59
CA TRP A 257 3.33 11.75 -19.93
C TRP A 257 2.76 12.78 -20.89
N SER A 258 1.59 12.53 -21.50
CA SER A 258 1.04 13.40 -22.52
C SER A 258 0.38 14.65 -21.95
N ARG A 259 -0.32 14.51 -20.81
CA ARG A 259 -1.07 15.62 -20.19
C ARG A 259 -0.15 16.77 -19.74
N PHE A 260 0.91 16.41 -19.02
CA PHE A 260 1.92 17.36 -18.55
C PHE A 260 3.28 16.90 -19.06
N LYS A 261 3.84 17.62 -20.00
CA LYS A 261 5.06 17.20 -20.71
C LYS A 261 6.23 16.98 -19.76
N GLY A 262 6.72 15.73 -19.67
CA GLY A 262 7.86 15.35 -18.85
C GLY A 262 7.57 15.21 -17.35
N ILE A 263 6.30 15.22 -16.97
CA ILE A 263 5.83 15.06 -15.58
C ILE A 263 4.89 13.87 -15.49
N TYR A 264 5.11 12.99 -14.51
CA TYR A 264 4.23 11.86 -14.28
C TYR A 264 2.86 12.32 -13.76
N PHE A 265 1.83 12.02 -14.54
CA PHE A 265 0.45 12.27 -14.16
C PHE A 265 -0.18 11.00 -13.58
N ALA A 266 -0.58 11.08 -12.32
CA ALA A 266 -1.15 9.94 -11.59
C ALA A 266 -2.53 9.48 -12.11
N GLY A 267 -3.23 10.35 -12.85
CA GLY A 267 -4.62 10.08 -13.25
C GLY A 267 -5.65 10.44 -12.18
N ASP A 268 -5.20 10.87 -11.00
CA ASP A 268 -6.04 11.20 -9.86
C ASP A 268 -6.22 12.72 -9.70
N GLY A 269 -7.44 13.11 -9.30
CA GLY A 269 -7.71 14.43 -8.74
C GLY A 269 -7.34 14.47 -7.26
N ALA A 270 -6.88 15.61 -6.78
CA ALA A 270 -6.55 15.81 -5.38
C ALA A 270 -6.92 17.21 -4.91
N LYS A 271 -7.02 17.39 -3.59
CA LYS A 271 -7.23 18.69 -2.96
C LYS A 271 -6.12 18.95 -1.94
N LEU A 272 -5.57 20.15 -1.98
CA LEU A 272 -4.64 20.63 -0.97
C LEU A 272 -5.42 21.47 0.06
N ASP A 273 -5.49 21.03 1.30
CA ASP A 273 -6.21 21.79 2.32
C ASP A 273 -5.42 23.02 2.83
N LYS A 274 -5.99 23.75 3.77
CA LYS A 274 -5.41 24.99 4.31
C LYS A 274 -4.08 24.75 5.04
N ASP A 275 -3.87 23.56 5.58
CA ASP A 275 -2.63 23.19 6.29
C ASP A 275 -1.59 22.56 5.33
N GLY A 276 -2.00 22.21 4.13
CA GLY A 276 -1.15 21.58 3.12
C GLY A 276 -1.26 20.06 3.06
N ALA A 277 -2.27 19.48 3.70
CA ALA A 277 -2.56 18.05 3.58
C ALA A 277 -3.26 17.74 2.25
N ILE A 278 -2.89 16.63 1.64
CA ILE A 278 -3.44 16.12 0.38
C ILE A 278 -4.63 15.19 0.69
N TRP A 279 -5.73 15.44 -0.04
CA TRP A 279 -6.98 14.70 0.04
C TRP A 279 -7.33 14.12 -1.31
#